data_54a97b0af44b5f2fb5f82f2a3cbea68c
#
_entry.id   54a97b0af44b5f2fb5f82f2a3cbea68c
#
_cell.length_a   1.000
_cell.length_b   1.000
_cell.length_c   1.000
_cell.angle_alpha   90.00
_cell.angle_beta   90.00
_cell.angle_gamma   90.00
#
_symmetry.space_group_name_H-M   'P 1'
#
loop_
_entity.id
_entity.type
_entity.pdbx_description
1 polymer ?
#
loop_
_entity_poly.entity_id
_entity_poly.type
_entity_poly.pdbx_seq_one_letter_code
_entity_poly.pdbx_strand_id
1 'polypeptide(L)'
;MKYLLIIYYSFLITLSSSLAQQKSKTESILSGSEIYNDFCIRCHLANGEGVKGTFPPLRKSDYLLKNIDKSIAGLKYGMKGKIKVNNIIYDGIMINQGLDDEEIADVMNYILNEWGNESREIITPNRVSGISKSILK
;
A
#
# COMPACT_ATOMS: atom_id res chain seq x y z
N MET A 1 -51.27 12.04 -2.10
CA MET A 1 -50.17 12.86 -2.67
C MET A 1 -49.06 13.21 -1.66
N LYS A 2 -49.37 13.66 -0.43
CA LYS A 2 -48.30 14.00 0.58
C LYS A 2 -47.37 12.85 0.90
N TYR A 3 -47.85 11.63 1.05
CA TYR A 3 -47.01 10.46 1.39
C TYR A 3 -46.11 9.99 0.22
N LEU A 4 -46.58 10.17 -1.02
CA LEU A 4 -45.78 9.87 -2.21
C LEU A 4 -44.57 10.81 -2.34
N LEU A 5 -44.70 12.08 -1.99
CA LEU A 5 -43.61 13.04 -1.97
C LEU A 5 -42.59 12.74 -0.86
N ILE A 6 -43.06 12.30 0.31
CA ILE A 6 -42.18 11.93 1.41
C ILE A 6 -41.35 10.69 1.05
N ILE A 7 -41.96 9.68 0.43
CA ILE A 7 -41.27 8.47 -0.04
C ILE A 7 -40.24 8.81 -1.13
N TYR A 8 -40.61 9.70 -2.07
CA TYR A 8 -39.68 10.16 -3.12
C TYR A 8 -38.49 10.93 -2.57
N TYR A 9 -38.71 11.84 -1.60
CA TYR A 9 -37.62 12.56 -0.94
C TYR A 9 -36.72 11.65 -0.09
N SER A 10 -37.32 10.71 0.61
CA SER A 10 -36.56 9.73 1.40
C SER A 10 -35.71 8.83 0.49
N PHE A 11 -36.19 8.42 -0.67
CA PHE A 11 -35.47 7.65 -1.66
C PHE A 11 -34.30 8.45 -2.30
N LEU A 12 -34.50 9.75 -2.56
CA LEU A 12 -33.43 10.63 -3.06
C LEU A 12 -32.32 10.84 -2.04
N ILE A 13 -32.62 10.92 -0.74
CA ILE A 13 -31.61 11.08 0.32
C ILE A 13 -30.80 9.81 0.48
N THR A 14 -31.39 8.63 0.33
CA THR A 14 -30.65 7.36 0.43
C THR A 14 -29.75 7.10 -0.78
N LEU A 15 -30.09 7.63 -1.95
CA LEU A 15 -29.28 7.48 -3.18
C LEU A 15 -27.99 8.33 -3.13
N SER A 16 -28.00 9.44 -2.41
CA SER A 16 -26.82 10.34 -2.31
C SER A 16 -25.74 9.86 -1.33
N SER A 17 -26.00 8.83 -0.52
CA SER A 17 -25.07 8.36 0.52
C SER A 17 -24.10 7.26 0.06
N SER A 18 -24.13 6.81 -1.18
CA SER A 18 -23.39 5.64 -1.65
C SER A 18 -22.17 5.95 -2.53
N LEU A 19 -21.79 7.20 -2.69
CA LEU A 19 -20.52 7.53 -3.33
C LEU A 19 -19.43 7.47 -2.25
N ALA A 20 -18.92 6.27 -1.96
CA ALA A 20 -17.66 6.11 -1.25
C ALA A 20 -16.62 6.88 -2.05
N GLN A 21 -16.23 8.05 -1.57
CA GLN A 21 -15.27 8.91 -2.22
C GLN A 21 -13.90 8.23 -2.11
N GLN A 22 -13.41 7.70 -3.22
CA GLN A 22 -12.06 7.11 -3.27
C GLN A 22 -11.05 8.21 -2.97
N LYS A 23 -10.13 7.96 -2.03
CA LYS A 23 -9.02 8.88 -1.74
C LYS A 23 -8.29 9.29 -3.02
N SER A 24 -7.94 10.55 -3.13
CA SER A 24 -7.02 11.01 -4.17
C SER A 24 -5.63 10.41 -3.95
N LYS A 25 -4.81 10.35 -5.00
CA LYS A 25 -3.42 9.89 -4.89
C LYS A 25 -2.62 10.67 -3.85
N THR A 26 -2.84 11.98 -3.77
CA THR A 26 -2.14 12.85 -2.82
C THR A 26 -2.53 12.54 -1.38
N GLU A 27 -3.81 12.37 -1.10
CA GLU A 27 -4.29 11.99 0.24
C GLU A 27 -3.77 10.61 0.65
N SER A 28 -3.77 9.65 -0.27
CA SER A 28 -3.22 8.31 -0.03
C SER A 28 -1.72 8.36 0.28
N ILE A 29 -0.93 9.16 -0.45
CA ILE A 29 0.50 9.35 -0.19
C ILE A 29 0.73 9.98 1.20
N LEU A 30 -0.07 10.96 1.59
CA LEU A 30 0.04 11.58 2.92
C LEU A 30 -0.25 10.58 4.04
N SER A 31 -1.37 9.85 3.96
CA SER A 31 -1.67 8.78 4.92
C SER A 31 -0.56 7.71 4.94
N GLY A 32 -0.05 7.33 3.77
CA GLY A 32 1.02 6.35 3.64
C GLY A 32 2.33 6.79 4.28
N SER A 33 2.62 8.11 4.29
CA SER A 33 3.82 8.64 4.97
C SER A 33 3.74 8.49 6.49
N GLU A 34 2.56 8.65 7.08
CA GLU A 34 2.32 8.44 8.50
C GLU A 34 2.50 6.95 8.86
N ILE A 35 1.89 6.06 8.08
CA ILE A 35 2.04 4.60 8.26
C ILE A 35 3.52 4.19 8.12
N TYR A 36 4.25 4.76 7.15
CA TYR A 36 5.68 4.48 6.99
C TYR A 36 6.49 4.85 8.23
N ASN A 37 6.24 6.01 8.79
CA ASN A 37 6.91 6.49 10.00
C ASN A 37 6.62 5.61 11.22
N ASP A 38 5.41 5.06 11.32
CA ASP A 38 5.02 4.24 12.45
C ASP A 38 5.55 2.80 12.36
N PHE A 39 5.53 2.21 11.17
CA PHE A 39 5.76 0.77 11.00
C PHE A 39 7.04 0.40 10.24
N CYS A 40 7.52 1.25 9.32
CA CYS A 40 8.55 0.85 8.34
C CYS A 40 9.93 1.46 8.61
N ILE A 41 9.97 2.69 9.14
CA ILE A 41 11.19 3.48 9.32
C ILE A 41 12.26 2.78 10.16
N ARG A 42 11.87 1.92 11.11
CA ARG A 42 12.80 1.21 12.00
C ARG A 42 13.73 0.27 11.25
N CYS A 43 13.28 -0.29 10.12
CA CYS A 43 14.07 -1.22 9.31
C CYS A 43 14.53 -0.58 8.00
N HIS A 44 13.64 0.17 7.34
CA HIS A 44 13.91 0.74 6.03
C HIS A 44 14.51 2.14 6.07
N LEU A 45 14.63 2.75 7.27
CA LEU A 45 15.19 4.07 7.58
C LEU A 45 14.41 5.23 6.93
N ALA A 46 14.74 6.47 7.32
CA ALA A 46 13.93 7.66 6.98
C ALA A 46 13.83 7.95 5.47
N ASN A 47 14.85 7.61 4.70
CA ASN A 47 14.89 7.84 3.26
C ASN A 47 14.72 6.57 2.44
N GLY A 48 14.19 5.49 3.04
CA GLY A 48 14.00 4.22 2.37
C GLY A 48 15.29 3.54 1.93
N GLU A 49 16.45 3.92 2.49
CA GLU A 49 17.77 3.41 2.11
C GLU A 49 18.04 2.00 2.63
N GLY A 50 17.36 1.59 3.70
CA GLY A 50 17.57 0.31 4.34
C GLY A 50 18.96 0.14 4.94
N VAL A 51 19.33 -1.11 5.27
CA VAL A 51 20.65 -1.48 5.79
C VAL A 51 21.24 -2.58 4.92
N LYS A 52 22.34 -2.29 4.26
CA LYS A 52 22.98 -3.21 3.30
C LYS A 52 23.19 -4.60 3.89
N GLY A 53 22.66 -5.61 3.20
CA GLY A 53 22.74 -7.02 3.60
C GLY A 53 21.76 -7.45 4.69
N THR A 54 21.03 -6.49 5.32
CA THR A 54 20.08 -6.78 6.41
C THR A 54 18.67 -6.40 6.01
N PHE A 55 18.43 -5.11 5.72
CA PHE A 55 17.14 -4.59 5.32
C PHE A 55 17.23 -3.97 3.92
N PRO A 56 16.47 -4.49 2.94
CA PRO A 56 16.58 -4.00 1.57
C PRO A 56 16.15 -2.54 1.46
N PRO A 57 16.76 -1.76 0.54
CA PRO A 57 16.28 -0.42 0.26
C PRO A 57 14.91 -0.48 -0.44
N LEU A 58 14.07 0.51 -0.12
CA LEU A 58 12.82 0.79 -0.83
C LEU A 58 13.03 1.91 -1.86
N ARG A 59 13.94 2.88 -1.56
CA ARG A 59 14.33 3.91 -2.52
C ARG A 59 15.03 3.29 -3.72
N LYS A 60 14.62 3.69 -4.92
CA LYS A 60 15.21 3.22 -6.19
C LYS A 60 15.44 1.72 -6.24
N SER A 61 14.50 0.96 -5.64
CA SER A 61 14.55 -0.48 -5.56
C SER A 61 14.05 -1.10 -6.86
N ASP A 62 14.93 -1.81 -7.57
CA ASP A 62 14.55 -2.53 -8.80
C ASP A 62 13.58 -3.68 -8.49
N TYR A 63 13.68 -4.30 -7.33
CA TYR A 63 12.76 -5.33 -6.89
C TYR A 63 11.35 -4.77 -6.66
N LEU A 64 11.23 -3.68 -5.90
CA LEU A 64 9.96 -3.03 -5.60
C LEU A 64 9.23 -2.61 -6.89
N LEU A 65 9.94 -1.90 -7.78
CA LEU A 65 9.36 -1.35 -9.00
C LEU A 65 8.96 -2.43 -10.02
N LYS A 66 9.65 -3.57 -10.03
CA LYS A 66 9.34 -4.69 -10.93
C LYS A 66 8.35 -5.70 -10.35
N ASN A 67 8.13 -5.70 -9.03
CA ASN A 67 7.36 -6.72 -8.33
C ASN A 67 6.36 -6.10 -7.35
N ILE A 68 5.57 -5.12 -7.81
CA ILE A 68 4.62 -4.39 -6.96
C ILE A 68 3.67 -5.34 -6.22
N ASP A 69 3.06 -6.30 -6.91
CA ASP A 69 2.11 -7.23 -6.29
C ASP A 69 2.78 -8.18 -5.28
N LYS A 70 4.04 -8.58 -5.51
CA LYS A 70 4.81 -9.34 -4.51
C LYS A 70 5.15 -8.48 -3.30
N SER A 71 5.41 -7.19 -3.50
CA SER A 71 5.67 -6.25 -2.42
C SER A 71 4.40 -6.01 -1.58
N ILE A 72 3.23 -5.87 -2.22
CA ILE A 72 1.93 -5.84 -1.54
C ILE A 72 1.70 -7.13 -0.74
N ALA A 73 1.94 -8.29 -1.35
CA ALA A 73 1.82 -9.57 -0.64
C ALA A 73 2.77 -9.66 0.56
N GLY A 74 3.97 -9.10 0.44
CA GLY A 74 4.95 -9.02 1.53
C GLY A 74 4.44 -8.21 2.71
N LEU A 75 3.81 -7.06 2.48
CA LEU A 75 3.15 -6.28 3.52
C LEU A 75 1.98 -7.03 4.15
N LYS A 76 1.13 -7.64 3.32
CA LYS A 76 -0.10 -8.30 3.75
C LYS A 76 0.11 -9.61 4.51
N TYR A 77 1.11 -10.40 4.12
CA TYR A 77 1.31 -11.76 4.64
C TYR A 77 2.67 -11.99 5.29
N GLY A 78 3.53 -10.97 5.26
CA GLY A 78 4.94 -11.12 5.57
C GLY A 78 5.70 -11.82 4.43
N MET A 79 7.01 -11.67 4.44
CA MET A 79 7.89 -12.38 3.51
C MET A 79 9.10 -12.96 4.23
N LYS A 80 9.64 -14.05 3.69
CA LYS A 80 10.86 -14.70 4.19
C LYS A 80 11.68 -15.28 3.04
N GLY A 81 12.97 -15.39 3.26
CA GLY A 81 13.89 -16.01 2.32
C GLY A 81 14.60 -15.00 1.43
N LYS A 82 15.27 -15.51 0.42
CA LYS A 82 16.19 -14.72 -0.40
C LYS A 82 15.46 -13.91 -1.46
N ILE A 83 15.72 -12.61 -1.46
CA ILE A 83 15.41 -11.71 -2.56
C ILE A 83 16.64 -10.99 -3.03
N LYS A 84 16.67 -10.59 -4.30
CA LYS A 84 17.76 -9.79 -4.87
C LYS A 84 17.23 -8.38 -5.12
N VAL A 85 17.85 -7.39 -4.49
CA VAL A 85 17.52 -5.97 -4.65
C VAL A 85 18.77 -5.21 -5.04
N ASN A 86 18.73 -4.49 -6.16
CA ASN A 86 19.88 -3.70 -6.66
C ASN A 86 21.20 -4.51 -6.67
N ASN A 87 21.14 -5.76 -7.17
CA ASN A 87 22.25 -6.72 -7.22
C ASN A 87 22.75 -7.26 -5.87
N ILE A 88 22.16 -6.92 -4.75
CA ILE A 88 22.49 -7.42 -3.42
C ILE A 88 21.44 -8.45 -2.99
N ILE A 89 21.90 -9.57 -2.41
CA ILE A 89 21.02 -10.59 -1.85
C ILE A 89 20.70 -10.21 -0.40
N TYR A 90 19.41 -10.25 -0.08
CA TYR A 90 18.89 -10.11 1.27
C TYR A 90 18.19 -11.42 1.63
N ASP A 91 18.52 -11.98 2.78
CA ASP A 91 17.96 -13.23 3.29
C ASP A 91 17.43 -12.98 4.69
N GLY A 92 16.19 -12.56 4.79
CA GLY A 92 15.62 -12.12 6.05
C GLY A 92 14.14 -12.46 6.17
N ILE A 93 13.55 -11.96 7.24
CA ILE A 93 12.14 -12.09 7.52
C ILE A 93 11.56 -10.69 7.69
N MET A 94 10.56 -10.35 6.90
CA MET A 94 9.68 -9.21 7.13
C MET A 94 8.36 -9.76 7.66
N ILE A 95 8.02 -9.44 8.90
CA ILE A 95 6.75 -9.88 9.49
C ILE A 95 5.58 -9.08 8.94
N ASN A 96 4.39 -9.66 8.95
CA ASN A 96 3.15 -8.94 8.72
C ASN A 96 2.99 -7.84 9.78
N GLN A 97 2.73 -6.61 9.36
CA GLN A 97 2.59 -5.46 10.26
C GLN A 97 1.17 -5.28 10.82
N GLY A 98 0.22 -6.10 10.40
CA GLY A 98 -1.17 -6.01 10.83
C GLY A 98 -1.98 -4.90 10.16
N LEU A 99 -1.46 -4.34 9.08
CA LEU A 99 -2.13 -3.29 8.30
C LEU A 99 -3.32 -3.86 7.54
N ASP A 100 -4.37 -3.06 7.42
CA ASP A 100 -5.52 -3.37 6.58
C ASP A 100 -5.25 -3.07 5.09
N ASP A 101 -6.21 -3.41 4.22
CA ASP A 101 -6.03 -3.26 2.77
C ASP A 101 -5.95 -1.78 2.33
N GLU A 102 -6.56 -0.84 3.06
CA GLU A 102 -6.46 0.60 2.80
C GLU A 102 -5.08 1.13 3.23
N GLU A 103 -4.64 0.79 4.42
CA GLU A 103 -3.33 1.17 4.95
C GLU A 103 -2.18 0.63 4.09
N ILE A 104 -2.31 -0.61 3.59
CA ILE A 104 -1.33 -1.18 2.65
C ILE A 104 -1.33 -0.42 1.33
N ALA A 105 -2.51 -0.06 0.80
CA ALA A 105 -2.59 0.75 -0.42
C ALA A 105 -1.93 2.11 -0.23
N ASP A 106 -2.18 2.78 0.89
CA ASP A 106 -1.64 4.09 1.21
C ASP A 106 -0.12 4.07 1.34
N VAL A 107 0.44 3.15 2.14
CA VAL A 107 1.90 3.06 2.30
C VAL A 107 2.58 2.62 1.00
N MET A 108 1.96 1.79 0.18
CA MET A 108 2.49 1.45 -1.15
C MET A 108 2.52 2.67 -2.07
N ASN A 109 1.46 3.50 -2.07
CA ASN A 109 1.43 4.74 -2.85
C ASN A 109 2.52 5.72 -2.38
N TYR A 110 2.80 5.80 -1.08
CA TYR A 110 3.89 6.59 -0.54
C TYR A 110 5.24 6.09 -1.03
N ILE A 111 5.62 4.84 -0.75
CA ILE A 111 6.95 4.31 -1.08
C ILE A 111 7.21 4.24 -2.60
N LEU A 112 6.18 4.11 -3.41
CA LEU A 112 6.29 4.12 -4.88
C LEU A 112 6.47 5.53 -5.48
N ASN A 113 6.32 6.59 -4.69
CA ASN A 113 6.42 7.98 -5.15
C ASN A 113 7.40 8.84 -4.34
N GLU A 114 8.15 8.25 -3.39
CA GLU A 114 9.14 8.93 -2.57
C GLU A 114 10.58 8.56 -2.95
N TRP A 115 11.54 9.35 -2.47
CA TRP A 115 12.98 9.16 -2.57
C TRP A 115 13.52 8.94 -4.00
N GLY A 116 12.81 9.49 -4.99
CA GLY A 116 13.11 9.32 -6.41
C GLY A 116 12.58 8.02 -7.01
N ASN A 117 11.63 7.36 -6.33
CA ASN A 117 10.71 6.42 -6.96
C ASN A 117 9.61 7.22 -7.66
N GLU A 118 9.19 6.77 -8.84
CA GLU A 118 8.11 7.39 -9.60
C GLU A 118 7.19 6.31 -10.15
N SER A 119 5.94 6.30 -9.72
CA SER A 119 4.91 5.40 -10.25
C SER A 119 3.71 6.17 -10.77
N ARG A 120 3.28 5.82 -11.98
CA ARG A 120 2.00 6.30 -12.52
C ARG A 120 0.81 5.52 -11.99
N GLU A 121 1.04 4.32 -11.45
CA GLU A 121 0.00 3.48 -10.89
C GLU A 121 -0.48 4.04 -9.55
N ILE A 122 -1.76 3.84 -9.29
CA ILE A 122 -2.38 4.06 -7.99
C ILE A 122 -2.73 2.69 -7.44
N ILE A 123 -2.20 2.38 -6.26
CA ILE A 123 -2.58 1.18 -5.53
C ILE A 123 -3.89 1.48 -4.81
N THR A 124 -4.88 0.63 -5.02
CA THR A 124 -6.19 0.74 -4.38
C THR A 124 -6.43 -0.38 -3.38
N PRO A 125 -7.29 -0.19 -2.36
CA PRO A 125 -7.66 -1.25 -1.44
C PRO A 125 -8.20 -2.50 -2.15
N ASN A 126 -8.95 -2.32 -3.24
CA ASN A 126 -9.46 -3.44 -4.06
C ASN A 126 -8.32 -4.24 -4.71
N ARG A 127 -7.25 -3.59 -5.19
CA ARG A 127 -6.07 -4.32 -5.68
C ARG A 127 -5.41 -5.11 -4.56
N VAL A 128 -5.23 -4.50 -3.40
CA VAL A 128 -4.63 -5.15 -2.22
C VAL A 128 -5.46 -6.36 -1.79
N SER A 129 -6.79 -6.22 -1.72
CA SER A 129 -7.69 -7.33 -1.33
C SER A 129 -7.58 -8.52 -2.29
N GLY A 130 -7.38 -8.28 -3.59
CA GLY A 130 -7.23 -9.31 -4.62
C GLY A 130 -5.89 -10.04 -4.60
N ILE A 131 -4.88 -9.53 -3.87
CA ILE A 131 -3.56 -10.18 -3.83
C ILE A 131 -3.59 -11.43 -2.97
N SER A 132 -3.19 -12.56 -3.57
CA SER A 132 -3.10 -13.86 -2.89
C SER A 132 -1.69 -14.10 -2.34
N LYS A 133 -1.60 -14.80 -1.19
CA LYS A 133 -0.34 -15.25 -0.60
C LYS A 133 0.48 -16.16 -1.54
N SER A 134 -0.17 -16.84 -2.47
CA SER A 134 0.48 -17.77 -3.41
C SER A 134 1.51 -17.09 -4.33
N ILE A 135 1.44 -15.76 -4.53
CA ILE A 135 2.40 -15.01 -5.35
C ILE A 135 3.81 -14.96 -4.73
N LEU A 136 3.94 -15.25 -3.44
CA LEU A 136 5.22 -15.29 -2.71
C LEU A 136 5.99 -16.61 -2.82
N LYS A 137 5.41 -17.60 -3.51
CA LYS A 137 6.02 -18.91 -3.75
C LYS A 137 7.06 -18.87 -4.86
#